data_7944ffb37fc7d314b2c738cce8cb291e
#
_entry.id   7944ffb37fc7d314b2c738cce8cb291e
#
_cell.length_a   1.000
_cell.length_b   1.000
_cell.length_c   1.000
_cell.angle_alpha   90.00
_cell.angle_beta   90.00
_cell.angle_gamma   90.00
#
_symmetry.space_group_name_H-M   'P 1'
#
loop_
_entity.id
_entity.type
_entity.pdbx_description
1 polymer ?
#
loop_
_entity_poly.entity_id
_entity_poly.type
_entity_poly.pdbx_seq_one_letter_code
_entity_poly.pdbx_strand_id
1 'polypeptide(L)'
;TGAPRALVKKYIDIFKLAQINLLSLETEIFALVRALLGNDKSPIMMIGIGAVTTDLSIIDQGLPVLSRSVDIGGLTITKAIANNLNIGLERAEQFKYDLGISLTESRDDIIPKTIVETISPIVNEIKYSLDLFQNKNNKKVEKIVLSGGSALLIDFANYLSKILNINVIVGDPWSRVSYPLDLKPVLEEIGPRFAVAIGLAMRETRR
;
A
#
# COMPACT_ATOMS: atom_id res chain seq x y z
N THR A 1 2.86 6.15 -19.79
CA THR A 1 1.90 5.26 -19.14
C THR A 1 0.70 5.11 -20.04
N GLY A 2 0.32 3.88 -20.38
CA GLY A 2 -0.87 3.56 -21.17
C GLY A 2 -1.96 3.00 -20.26
N ALA A 3 -3.23 3.27 -20.58
CA ALA A 3 -4.38 2.66 -19.92
C ALA A 3 -5.32 2.05 -20.96
N PRO A 4 -6.01 0.93 -20.66
CA PRO A 4 -7.00 0.35 -21.55
C PRO A 4 -8.11 1.37 -21.87
N ARG A 5 -8.39 1.56 -23.15
CA ARG A 5 -9.39 2.56 -23.61
C ARG A 5 -10.79 2.30 -23.00
N ALA A 6 -11.16 1.04 -22.84
CA ALA A 6 -12.43 0.66 -22.23
C ALA A 6 -12.53 1.10 -20.76
N LEU A 7 -11.43 1.00 -20.00
CA LEU A 7 -11.37 1.44 -18.61
C LEU A 7 -11.51 2.95 -18.50
N VAL A 8 -10.78 3.71 -19.32
CA VAL A 8 -10.88 5.17 -19.38
C VAL A 8 -12.30 5.60 -19.70
N LYS A 9 -12.93 4.97 -20.71
CA LYS A 9 -14.33 5.25 -21.07
C LYS A 9 -15.28 4.98 -19.90
N LYS A 10 -15.11 3.86 -19.19
CA LYS A 10 -15.93 3.52 -18.02
C LYS A 10 -15.90 4.62 -16.96
N TYR A 11 -14.72 5.16 -16.62
CA TYR A 11 -14.62 6.27 -15.67
C TYR A 11 -15.31 7.53 -16.18
N ILE A 12 -15.10 7.90 -17.44
CA ILE A 12 -15.78 9.05 -18.05
C ILE A 12 -17.29 8.91 -17.95
N ASP A 13 -17.84 7.74 -18.29
CA ASP A 13 -19.27 7.46 -18.24
C ASP A 13 -19.83 7.54 -16.80
N ILE A 14 -19.11 7.00 -15.79
CA ILE A 14 -19.49 7.08 -14.38
C ILE A 14 -19.60 8.55 -13.93
N PHE A 15 -18.57 9.36 -14.19
CA PHE A 15 -18.55 10.77 -13.77
C PHE A 15 -19.63 11.57 -14.50
N LYS A 16 -19.87 11.27 -15.78
CA LYS A 16 -20.95 11.89 -16.55
C LYS A 16 -22.33 11.56 -15.99
N LEU A 17 -22.59 10.29 -15.64
CA LEU A 17 -23.86 9.86 -15.02
C LEU A 17 -24.05 10.51 -13.64
N ALA A 18 -22.99 10.66 -12.87
CA ALA A 18 -23.02 11.34 -11.58
C ALA A 18 -23.11 12.87 -11.67
N GLN A 19 -23.09 13.44 -12.87
CA GLN A 19 -23.06 14.90 -13.11
C GLN A 19 -21.87 15.60 -12.45
N ILE A 20 -20.73 14.89 -12.30
CA ILE A 20 -19.50 15.42 -11.74
C ILE A 20 -18.52 15.71 -12.87
N ASN A 21 -17.91 16.88 -12.85
CA ASN A 21 -16.91 17.26 -13.83
C ASN A 21 -15.58 16.50 -13.60
N LEU A 22 -15.26 15.57 -14.47
CA LEU A 22 -14.00 14.83 -14.44
C LEU A 22 -12.87 15.69 -15.02
N LEU A 23 -11.96 16.14 -14.14
CA LEU A 23 -10.85 17.01 -14.54
C LEU A 23 -9.68 16.22 -15.14
N SER A 24 -9.38 15.04 -14.59
CA SER A 24 -8.25 14.22 -15.05
C SER A 24 -8.34 12.79 -14.55
N LEU A 25 -7.58 11.90 -15.19
CA LEU A 25 -7.31 10.54 -14.74
C LEU A 25 -5.80 10.36 -14.60
N GLU A 26 -5.37 9.69 -13.55
CA GLU A 26 -3.98 9.31 -13.37
C GLU A 26 -3.88 7.93 -12.69
N THR A 27 -2.70 7.31 -12.74
CA THR A 27 -2.46 6.06 -12.02
C THR A 27 -2.19 6.36 -10.54
N GLU A 28 -2.60 5.45 -9.66
CA GLU A 28 -2.50 5.58 -8.20
C GLU A 28 -1.10 5.99 -7.72
N ILE A 29 -0.06 5.45 -8.38
CA ILE A 29 1.32 5.71 -7.96
C ILE A 29 1.69 7.19 -7.96
N PHE A 30 1.20 7.98 -8.92
CA PHE A 30 1.48 9.42 -8.93
C PHE A 30 0.76 10.16 -7.80
N ALA A 31 -0.44 9.72 -7.45
CA ALA A 31 -1.16 10.25 -6.30
C ALA A 31 -0.42 9.90 -4.99
N LEU A 32 0.02 8.63 -4.83
CA LEU A 32 0.79 8.20 -3.67
C LEU A 32 2.13 8.95 -3.53
N VAL A 33 2.88 9.12 -4.62
CA VAL A 33 4.12 9.93 -4.62
C VAL A 33 3.84 11.34 -4.10
N ARG A 34 2.76 11.96 -4.56
CA ARG A 34 2.39 13.32 -4.16
C ARG A 34 1.98 13.39 -2.69
N ALA A 35 1.21 12.43 -2.20
CA ALA A 35 0.74 12.39 -0.83
C ALA A 35 1.84 12.04 0.17
N LEU A 36 2.72 11.08 -0.15
CA LEU A 36 3.60 10.44 0.82
C LEU A 36 5.08 10.84 0.68
N LEU A 37 5.57 11.13 -0.51
CA LEU A 37 7.00 11.42 -0.72
C LEU A 37 7.31 12.91 -0.85
N GLY A 38 6.40 13.67 -1.44
CA GLY A 38 6.63 15.09 -1.68
C GLY A 38 7.86 15.37 -2.55
N ASN A 39 8.85 16.05 -1.98
CA ASN A 39 10.07 16.44 -2.67
C ASN A 39 11.24 15.47 -2.46
N ASP A 40 11.04 14.35 -1.80
CA ASP A 40 12.07 13.34 -1.61
C ASP A 40 12.48 12.75 -2.97
N LYS A 41 13.77 12.82 -3.27
CA LYS A 41 14.35 12.36 -4.54
C LYS A 41 15.12 11.06 -4.41
N SER A 42 15.27 10.54 -3.18
CA SER A 42 15.96 9.28 -2.96
C SER A 42 15.22 8.10 -3.61
N PRO A 43 15.92 7.00 -3.92
CA PRO A 43 15.26 5.79 -4.37
C PRO A 43 14.40 5.18 -3.25
N ILE A 44 13.09 5.13 -3.43
CA ILE A 44 12.11 4.67 -2.44
C ILE A 44 11.24 3.61 -3.08
N MET A 45 10.98 2.50 -2.38
CA MET A 45 9.94 1.57 -2.79
C MET A 45 8.62 1.93 -2.08
N MET A 46 7.57 2.11 -2.85
CA MET A 46 6.21 2.25 -2.36
C MET A 46 5.46 0.94 -2.52
N ILE A 47 4.77 0.52 -1.48
CA ILE A 47 3.96 -0.71 -1.47
C ILE A 47 2.54 -0.35 -1.04
N GLY A 48 1.60 -0.47 -1.97
CA GLY A 48 0.17 -0.31 -1.71
C GLY A 48 -0.50 -1.66 -1.53
N ILE A 49 -0.93 -1.99 -0.30
CA ILE A 49 -1.58 -3.27 -0.01
C ILE A 49 -3.09 -3.04 0.06
N GLY A 50 -3.74 -3.28 -1.06
CA GLY A 50 -5.18 -3.15 -1.23
C GLY A 50 -5.96 -4.36 -0.69
N ALA A 51 -7.26 -4.40 -0.99
CA ALA A 51 -8.11 -5.52 -0.62
C ALA A 51 -7.79 -6.78 -1.44
N VAL A 52 -7.49 -6.64 -2.73
CA VAL A 52 -7.34 -7.75 -3.69
C VAL A 52 -5.90 -7.87 -4.17
N THR A 53 -5.22 -6.76 -4.44
CA THR A 53 -3.88 -6.70 -5.00
C THR A 53 -2.91 -5.98 -4.07
N THR A 54 -1.62 -6.27 -4.27
CA THR A 54 -0.51 -5.50 -3.73
C THR A 54 0.30 -4.93 -4.89
N ASP A 55 0.41 -3.62 -4.93
CA ASP A 55 1.14 -2.90 -5.96
C ASP A 55 2.48 -2.38 -5.39
N LEU A 56 3.55 -2.67 -6.11
CA LEU A 56 4.93 -2.35 -5.77
C LEU A 56 5.47 -1.37 -6.80
N SER A 57 6.05 -0.27 -6.37
CA SER A 57 6.69 0.67 -7.28
C SER A 57 7.96 1.24 -6.68
N ILE A 58 9.06 1.23 -7.44
CA ILE A 58 10.28 1.94 -7.07
C ILE A 58 10.27 3.31 -7.73
N ILE A 59 10.46 4.32 -6.90
CA ILE A 59 10.50 5.73 -7.26
C ILE A 59 11.95 6.18 -7.17
N ASP A 60 12.50 6.73 -8.24
CA ASP A 60 13.81 7.38 -8.27
C ASP A 60 13.67 8.77 -8.85
N GLN A 61 14.23 9.78 -8.20
CA GLN A 61 14.09 11.19 -8.56
C GLN A 61 12.62 11.66 -8.68
N GLY A 62 11.73 11.07 -7.86
CA GLY A 62 10.31 11.40 -7.85
C GLY A 62 9.49 10.78 -9.00
N LEU A 63 10.08 9.89 -9.79
CA LEU A 63 9.41 9.22 -10.91
C LEU A 63 9.38 7.70 -10.70
N PRO A 64 8.26 7.01 -11.00
CA PRO A 64 8.21 5.56 -10.95
C PRO A 64 9.07 4.97 -12.08
N VAL A 65 10.09 4.18 -11.71
CA VAL A 65 11.04 3.54 -12.63
C VAL A 65 10.82 2.03 -12.75
N LEU A 66 10.15 1.42 -11.78
CA LEU A 66 9.75 0.02 -11.78
C LEU A 66 8.38 -0.09 -11.12
N SER A 67 7.47 -0.86 -11.70
CA SER A 67 6.16 -1.17 -11.10
C SER A 67 5.81 -2.63 -11.33
N ARG A 68 5.26 -3.26 -10.29
CA ARG A 68 4.83 -4.65 -10.26
C ARG A 68 3.51 -4.75 -9.50
N SER A 69 2.71 -5.78 -9.79
CA SER A 69 1.48 -6.09 -9.08
C SER A 69 1.43 -7.57 -8.75
N VAL A 70 0.93 -7.89 -7.56
CA VAL A 70 0.72 -9.26 -7.07
C VAL A 70 -0.75 -9.39 -6.70
N ASP A 71 -1.41 -10.44 -7.19
CA ASP A 71 -2.85 -10.70 -6.93
C ASP A 71 -3.08 -11.27 -5.52
N ILE A 72 -2.48 -10.63 -4.53
CA ILE A 72 -2.62 -10.93 -3.10
C ILE A 72 -2.85 -9.61 -2.38
N GLY A 73 -3.93 -9.53 -1.61
CA GLY A 73 -4.27 -8.38 -0.80
C GLY A 73 -4.87 -8.79 0.54
N GLY A 74 -5.41 -7.82 1.27
CA GLY A 74 -5.98 -8.03 2.60
C GLY A 74 -7.07 -9.10 2.65
N LEU A 75 -7.89 -9.22 1.61
CA LEU A 75 -8.94 -10.23 1.52
C LEU A 75 -8.38 -11.65 1.38
N THR A 76 -7.24 -11.82 0.70
CA THR A 76 -6.57 -13.13 0.59
C THR A 76 -6.11 -13.59 1.97
N ILE A 77 -5.55 -12.67 2.77
CA ILE A 77 -5.14 -12.94 4.16
C ILE A 77 -6.35 -13.31 5.01
N THR A 78 -7.44 -12.54 4.93
CA THR A 78 -8.67 -12.82 5.68
C THR A 78 -9.25 -14.19 5.35
N LYS A 79 -9.30 -14.55 4.07
CA LYS A 79 -9.77 -15.86 3.62
C LYS A 79 -8.88 -17.01 4.14
N ALA A 80 -7.56 -16.81 4.13
CA ALA A 80 -6.63 -17.80 4.66
C ALA A 80 -6.85 -18.06 6.17
N ILE A 81 -7.03 -17.00 6.95
CA ILE A 81 -7.35 -17.09 8.39
C ILE A 81 -8.72 -17.79 8.59
N ALA A 82 -9.75 -17.37 7.84
CA ALA A 82 -11.08 -17.95 7.92
C ALA A 82 -11.07 -19.47 7.67
N ASN A 83 -10.34 -19.90 6.64
CA ASN A 83 -10.20 -21.31 6.29
C ASN A 83 -9.41 -22.09 7.35
N ASN A 84 -8.29 -21.56 7.84
CA ASN A 84 -7.45 -22.25 8.82
C ASN A 84 -8.14 -22.42 10.18
N LEU A 85 -8.97 -21.45 10.58
CA LEU A 85 -9.69 -21.49 11.85
C LEU A 85 -11.13 -22.01 11.72
N ASN A 86 -11.61 -22.26 10.50
CA ASN A 86 -13.00 -22.62 10.19
C ASN A 86 -14.01 -21.62 10.79
N ILE A 87 -13.79 -20.32 10.56
CA ILE A 87 -14.63 -19.23 11.04
C ILE A 87 -15.14 -18.35 9.89
N GLY A 88 -16.15 -17.51 10.18
CA GLY A 88 -16.66 -16.54 9.20
C GLY A 88 -15.64 -15.45 8.85
N LEU A 89 -15.77 -14.86 7.64
CA LEU A 89 -14.86 -13.83 7.12
C LEU A 89 -14.78 -12.58 8.01
N GLU A 90 -15.91 -12.16 8.57
CA GLU A 90 -15.97 -10.97 9.44
C GLU A 90 -15.10 -11.16 10.69
N ARG A 91 -15.22 -12.32 11.34
CA ARG A 91 -14.41 -12.66 12.51
C ARG A 91 -12.92 -12.84 12.15
N ALA A 92 -12.65 -13.42 10.99
CA ALA A 92 -11.27 -13.54 10.48
C ALA A 92 -10.63 -12.19 10.18
N GLU A 93 -11.41 -11.24 9.64
CA GLU A 93 -10.96 -9.87 9.41
C GLU A 93 -10.62 -9.16 10.72
N GLN A 94 -11.47 -9.30 11.74
CA GLN A 94 -11.20 -8.77 13.07
C GLN A 94 -9.90 -9.35 13.65
N PHE A 95 -9.76 -10.67 13.66
CA PHE A 95 -8.54 -11.33 14.15
C PHE A 95 -7.27 -10.91 13.40
N LYS A 96 -7.38 -10.69 12.10
CA LYS A 96 -6.26 -10.18 11.29
C LYS A 96 -5.74 -8.85 11.82
N TYR A 97 -6.62 -7.91 12.18
CA TYR A 97 -6.23 -6.61 12.70
C TYR A 97 -5.83 -6.64 14.17
N ASP A 98 -6.50 -7.45 14.99
CA ASP A 98 -6.23 -7.52 16.43
C ASP A 98 -4.90 -8.19 16.75
N LEU A 99 -4.48 -9.16 15.93
CA LEU A 99 -3.29 -9.97 16.19
C LEU A 99 -2.12 -9.64 15.25
N GLY A 100 -2.39 -9.22 14.02
CA GLY A 100 -1.36 -8.85 13.05
C GLY A 100 -0.29 -9.92 12.84
N ILE A 101 0.95 -9.48 12.67
CA ILE A 101 2.14 -10.33 12.61
C ILE A 101 2.89 -10.18 13.91
N SER A 102 2.42 -10.87 14.96
CA SER A 102 3.13 -10.84 16.23
C SER A 102 4.53 -11.48 16.11
N LEU A 103 5.53 -10.77 16.58
CA LEU A 103 6.91 -11.26 16.66
C LEU A 103 7.18 -11.97 18.01
N THR A 104 6.15 -12.17 18.83
CA THR A 104 6.28 -12.90 20.10
C THR A 104 6.60 -14.37 19.81
N GLU A 105 7.53 -14.93 20.60
CA GLU A 105 8.10 -16.27 20.42
C GLU A 105 7.12 -17.44 20.68
N SER A 106 5.83 -17.18 20.86
CA SER A 106 4.83 -18.23 21.02
C SER A 106 4.66 -19.01 19.72
N ARG A 107 5.23 -20.20 19.68
CA ARG A 107 5.26 -21.11 18.52
C ARG A 107 3.88 -21.61 18.03
N ASP A 108 2.80 -21.27 18.73
CA ASP A 108 1.46 -21.80 18.49
C ASP A 108 0.47 -20.79 17.89
N ASP A 109 0.92 -19.57 17.53
CA ASP A 109 0.03 -18.56 16.97
C ASP A 109 -0.27 -18.83 15.49
N ILE A 110 -1.38 -19.54 15.25
CA ILE A 110 -1.86 -19.93 13.92
C ILE A 110 -2.07 -18.69 13.04
N ILE A 111 -2.57 -17.58 13.58
CA ILE A 111 -2.92 -16.40 12.79
C ILE A 111 -1.68 -15.67 12.26
N PRO A 112 -0.69 -15.27 13.07
CA PRO A 112 0.56 -14.68 12.58
C PRO A 112 1.26 -15.55 11.54
N LYS A 113 1.33 -16.86 11.77
CA LYS A 113 1.90 -17.81 10.82
C LYS A 113 1.14 -17.82 9.50
N THR A 114 -0.19 -17.88 9.55
CA THR A 114 -1.04 -17.83 8.35
C THR A 114 -0.84 -16.55 7.56
N ILE A 115 -0.71 -15.39 8.24
CA ILE A 115 -0.45 -14.11 7.58
C ILE A 115 0.90 -14.17 6.87
N VAL A 116 1.96 -14.58 7.57
CA VAL A 116 3.33 -14.67 7.02
C VAL A 116 3.39 -15.59 5.80
N GLU A 117 2.77 -16.77 5.86
CA GLU A 117 2.70 -17.70 4.75
C GLU A 117 1.96 -17.09 3.54
N THR A 118 0.82 -16.42 3.80
CA THR A 118 0.00 -15.81 2.75
C THR A 118 0.71 -14.65 2.04
N ILE A 119 1.50 -13.85 2.76
CA ILE A 119 2.23 -12.71 2.17
C ILE A 119 3.60 -13.09 1.59
N SER A 120 4.03 -14.34 1.75
CA SER A 120 5.34 -14.81 1.24
C SER A 120 5.58 -14.48 -0.25
N PRO A 121 4.61 -14.61 -1.18
CA PRO A 121 4.82 -14.19 -2.57
C PRO A 121 5.03 -12.69 -2.72
N ILE A 122 4.39 -11.87 -1.88
CA ILE A 122 4.61 -10.40 -1.86
C ILE A 122 6.06 -10.12 -1.45
N VAL A 123 6.54 -10.78 -0.38
CA VAL A 123 7.93 -10.62 0.10
C VAL A 123 8.94 -11.03 -0.97
N ASN A 124 8.67 -12.11 -1.70
CA ASN A 124 9.53 -12.57 -2.78
C ASN A 124 9.58 -11.56 -3.94
N GLU A 125 8.42 -10.97 -4.31
CA GLU A 125 8.37 -9.94 -5.35
C GLU A 125 9.08 -8.65 -4.92
N ILE A 126 9.00 -8.28 -3.63
CA ILE A 126 9.77 -7.16 -3.07
C ILE A 126 11.27 -7.41 -3.27
N LYS A 127 11.78 -8.55 -2.81
CA LYS A 127 13.20 -8.91 -2.94
C LYS A 127 13.65 -8.90 -4.40
N TYR A 128 12.91 -9.55 -5.27
CA TYR A 128 13.18 -9.56 -6.69
C TYR A 128 13.24 -8.15 -7.30
N SER A 129 12.29 -7.29 -6.95
CA SER A 129 12.24 -5.91 -7.43
C SER A 129 13.41 -5.07 -6.93
N LEU A 130 13.83 -5.25 -5.68
CA LEU A 130 15.00 -4.59 -5.09
C LEU A 130 16.29 -5.01 -5.82
N ASP A 131 16.48 -6.31 -6.04
CA ASP A 131 17.64 -6.86 -6.74
C ASP A 131 17.68 -6.38 -8.20
N LEU A 132 16.54 -6.41 -8.88
CA LEU A 132 16.44 -5.93 -10.26
C LEU A 132 16.81 -4.45 -10.38
N PHE A 133 16.31 -3.61 -9.48
CA PHE A 133 16.61 -2.19 -9.46
C PHE A 133 18.09 -1.93 -9.18
N GLN A 134 18.66 -2.60 -8.18
CA GLN A 134 20.07 -2.45 -7.81
C GLN A 134 21.00 -2.87 -8.97
N ASN A 135 20.72 -4.02 -9.59
CA ASN A 135 21.54 -4.54 -10.67
C ASN A 135 21.49 -3.66 -11.93
N LYS A 136 20.32 -3.05 -12.22
CA LYS A 136 20.13 -2.21 -13.40
C LYS A 136 20.68 -0.80 -13.24
N ASN A 137 20.57 -0.22 -12.04
CA ASN A 137 20.84 1.20 -11.83
C ASN A 137 22.08 1.45 -10.97
N ASN A 138 22.70 0.40 -10.41
CA ASN A 138 23.81 0.50 -9.44
C ASN A 138 23.47 1.41 -8.23
N LYS A 139 22.18 1.42 -7.84
CA LYS A 139 21.61 2.18 -6.73
C LYS A 139 20.84 1.24 -5.82
N LYS A 140 20.74 1.59 -4.53
CA LYS A 140 19.92 0.86 -3.56
C LYS A 140 18.68 1.66 -3.20
N VAL A 141 17.59 0.96 -2.93
CA VAL A 141 16.42 1.56 -2.30
C VAL A 141 16.76 1.89 -0.84
N GLU A 142 16.51 3.13 -0.41
CA GLU A 142 16.88 3.62 0.91
C GLU A 142 15.83 3.27 1.97
N LYS A 143 14.56 3.29 1.59
CA LYS A 143 13.44 2.97 2.48
C LYS A 143 12.24 2.42 1.69
N ILE A 144 11.35 1.76 2.42
CA ILE A 144 10.06 1.27 1.91
C ILE A 144 8.95 2.05 2.62
N VAL A 145 7.97 2.52 1.86
CA VAL A 145 6.78 3.21 2.38
C VAL A 145 5.56 2.36 2.08
N LEU A 146 4.87 1.93 3.15
CA LEU A 146 3.64 1.15 3.05
C LEU A 146 2.41 2.06 2.96
N SER A 147 1.43 1.64 2.18
CA SER A 147 0.12 2.27 2.04
C SER A 147 -0.99 1.21 1.89
N GLY A 148 -2.23 1.64 1.95
CA GLY A 148 -3.38 0.73 1.90
C GLY A 148 -3.77 0.17 3.28
N GLY A 149 -4.92 -0.52 3.32
CA GLY A 149 -5.50 -0.96 4.59
C GLY A 149 -4.63 -1.95 5.36
N SER A 150 -3.99 -2.89 4.67
CA SER A 150 -3.15 -3.90 5.34
C SER A 150 -1.79 -3.38 5.80
N ALA A 151 -1.41 -2.15 5.44
CA ALA A 151 -0.24 -1.49 6.02
C ALA A 151 -0.38 -1.25 7.54
N LEU A 152 -1.62 -1.24 8.03
CA LEU A 152 -1.97 -1.02 9.45
C LEU A 152 -1.96 -2.30 10.29
N LEU A 153 -1.62 -3.46 9.72
CA LEU A 153 -1.48 -4.70 10.51
C LEU A 153 -0.38 -4.53 11.56
N ILE A 154 -0.69 -4.96 12.78
CA ILE A 154 0.25 -4.89 13.91
C ILE A 154 1.57 -5.58 13.53
N ASP A 155 2.68 -4.91 13.83
CA ASP A 155 4.06 -5.35 13.57
C ASP A 155 4.44 -5.62 12.11
N PHE A 156 3.57 -5.34 11.15
CA PHE A 156 3.85 -5.64 9.74
C PHE A 156 5.06 -4.87 9.19
N ALA A 157 5.15 -3.57 9.44
CA ALA A 157 6.29 -2.77 9.02
C ALA A 157 7.60 -3.26 9.66
N ASN A 158 7.56 -3.59 10.96
CA ASN A 158 8.71 -4.12 11.70
C ASN A 158 9.15 -5.49 11.16
N TYR A 159 8.20 -6.37 10.87
CA TYR A 159 8.46 -7.67 10.25
C TYR A 159 9.17 -7.51 8.90
N LEU A 160 8.62 -6.71 8.00
CA LEU A 160 9.24 -6.45 6.70
C LEU A 160 10.63 -5.82 6.84
N SER A 161 10.79 -4.87 7.77
CA SER A 161 12.07 -4.22 8.02
C SER A 161 13.16 -5.22 8.41
N LYS A 162 12.82 -6.20 9.28
CA LYS A 162 13.73 -7.25 9.71
C LYS A 162 14.13 -8.20 8.59
N ILE A 163 13.16 -8.70 7.81
CA ILE A 163 13.44 -9.71 6.78
C ILE A 163 14.09 -9.14 5.51
N LEU A 164 13.90 -7.84 5.26
CA LEU A 164 14.46 -7.14 4.09
C LEU A 164 15.75 -6.39 4.42
N ASN A 165 16.04 -6.17 5.71
CA ASN A 165 17.13 -5.33 6.21
C ASN A 165 17.12 -3.92 5.58
N ILE A 166 15.91 -3.34 5.46
CA ILE A 166 15.66 -2.00 4.93
C ILE A 166 14.66 -1.32 5.87
N ASN A 167 14.78 -0.01 6.09
CA ASN A 167 13.80 0.74 6.86
C ASN A 167 12.43 0.73 6.17
N VAL A 168 11.42 0.21 6.85
CA VAL A 168 10.02 0.14 6.38
C VAL A 168 9.16 0.99 7.31
N ILE A 169 8.42 1.93 6.72
CA ILE A 169 7.53 2.83 7.45
C ILE A 169 6.12 2.78 6.85
N VAL A 170 5.12 3.05 7.67
CA VAL A 170 3.76 3.30 7.20
C VAL A 170 3.66 4.75 6.75
N GLY A 171 3.16 4.98 5.55
CA GLY A 171 3.00 6.32 4.99
C GLY A 171 1.91 7.10 5.70
N ASP A 172 2.21 8.35 6.09
CA ASP A 172 1.24 9.28 6.66
C ASP A 172 0.84 10.34 5.62
N PRO A 173 -0.34 10.21 4.98
CA PRO A 173 -0.79 11.18 4.00
C PRO A 173 -1.27 12.50 4.63
N TRP A 174 -1.54 12.52 5.93
CA TRP A 174 -2.02 13.71 6.64
C TRP A 174 -0.90 14.70 6.95
N SER A 175 0.35 14.26 6.97
CA SER A 175 1.52 15.13 7.23
C SER A 175 1.65 16.31 6.26
N ARG A 176 0.91 16.28 5.15
CA ARG A 176 0.98 17.27 4.06
C ARG A 176 -0.32 18.05 3.85
N VAL A 177 -1.31 17.86 4.69
CA VAL A 177 -2.59 18.55 4.63
C VAL A 177 -2.93 19.15 6.00
N SER A 178 -3.68 20.26 5.99
CA SER A 178 -4.16 20.88 7.22
C SER A 178 -5.49 20.27 7.62
N TYR A 179 -5.64 19.90 8.88
CA TYR A 179 -6.88 19.38 9.46
C TYR A 179 -7.02 19.82 10.92
N PRO A 180 -8.25 19.82 11.49
CA PRO A 180 -8.48 20.09 12.91
C PRO A 180 -7.78 19.04 13.79
N LEU A 181 -7.05 19.48 14.82
CA LEU A 181 -6.22 18.61 15.66
C LEU A 181 -7.01 17.56 16.45
N ASP A 182 -8.26 17.84 16.77
CA ASP A 182 -9.18 16.89 17.42
C ASP A 182 -9.50 15.66 16.58
N LEU A 183 -9.33 15.74 15.25
CA LEU A 183 -9.49 14.61 14.34
C LEU A 183 -8.25 13.70 14.26
N LYS A 184 -7.11 14.14 14.79
CA LYS A 184 -5.84 13.42 14.64
C LYS A 184 -5.91 11.93 14.98
N PRO A 185 -6.51 11.48 16.12
CA PRO A 185 -6.55 10.05 16.46
C PRO A 185 -7.28 9.20 15.40
N VAL A 186 -8.40 9.71 14.88
CA VAL A 186 -9.18 9.02 13.84
C VAL A 186 -8.43 9.01 12.52
N LEU A 187 -7.79 10.13 12.17
CA LEU A 187 -7.05 10.26 10.92
C LEU A 187 -5.81 9.35 10.87
N GLU A 188 -5.10 9.18 11.98
CA GLU A 188 -3.97 8.25 12.08
C GLU A 188 -4.41 6.81 11.83
N GLU A 189 -5.58 6.41 12.34
CA GLU A 189 -6.13 5.07 12.15
C GLU A 189 -6.51 4.77 10.69
N ILE A 190 -6.97 5.75 9.95
CA ILE A 190 -7.48 5.55 8.58
C ILE A 190 -6.50 6.02 7.50
N GLY A 191 -5.45 6.74 7.87
CA GLY A 191 -4.55 7.46 6.95
C GLY A 191 -4.10 6.66 5.73
N PRO A 192 -3.47 5.51 5.89
CA PRO A 192 -2.94 4.74 4.76
C PRO A 192 -4.00 4.34 3.72
N ARG A 193 -5.27 4.21 4.13
CA ARG A 193 -6.40 3.91 3.24
C ARG A 193 -6.79 5.10 2.36
N PHE A 194 -6.50 6.32 2.81
CA PHE A 194 -6.86 7.57 2.13
C PHE A 194 -5.72 8.18 1.30
N ALA A 195 -4.54 7.59 1.32
CA ALA A 195 -3.34 8.16 0.68
C ALA A 195 -3.55 8.48 -0.81
N VAL A 196 -4.23 7.61 -1.57
CA VAL A 196 -4.54 7.85 -2.99
C VAL A 196 -5.52 9.02 -3.15
N ALA A 197 -6.59 9.02 -2.35
CA ALA A 197 -7.62 10.09 -2.43
C ALA A 197 -7.03 11.46 -2.08
N ILE A 198 -6.20 11.53 -1.05
CA ILE A 198 -5.49 12.76 -0.66
C ILE A 198 -4.54 13.20 -1.76
N GLY A 199 -3.75 12.28 -2.31
CA GLY A 199 -2.84 12.58 -3.39
C GLY A 199 -3.55 13.07 -4.67
N LEU A 200 -4.73 12.53 -4.98
CA LEU A 200 -5.57 13.03 -6.07
C LEU A 200 -6.07 14.45 -5.80
N ALA A 201 -6.53 14.72 -4.56
CA ALA A 201 -7.00 16.04 -4.16
C ALA A 201 -5.88 17.11 -4.15
N MET A 202 -4.64 16.71 -3.88
CA MET A 202 -3.45 17.58 -3.93
C MET A 202 -2.99 17.92 -5.35
N ARG A 203 -3.64 17.36 -6.37
CA ARG A 203 -3.26 17.67 -7.75
C ARG A 203 -3.65 19.08 -8.13
N GLU A 204 -2.66 19.91 -8.44
CA GLU A 204 -2.90 21.23 -9.01
C GLU A 204 -3.49 21.06 -10.43
N THR A 205 -4.71 21.53 -10.61
CA THR A 205 -5.29 21.69 -11.95
C THR A 205 -4.88 23.07 -12.45
N ARG A 206 -3.98 23.13 -13.44
CA ARG A 206 -3.77 24.39 -14.16
C ARG A 206 -5.13 24.80 -14.74
N ARG A 207 -5.67 25.89 -14.26
CA ARG A 207 -6.84 26.57 -14.83
C ARG A 207 -6.45 27.24 -16.14
#